data_cfd6e1cd47016c0dd8bc819bed12e771
#
_entry.id   cfd6e1cd47016c0dd8bc819bed12e771
#
_cell.length_a   1.000
_cell.length_b   1.000
_cell.length_c   1.000
_cell.angle_alpha   90.00
_cell.angle_beta   90.00
_cell.angle_gamma   90.00
#
_symmetry.space_group_name_H-M   'P 1'
#
loop_
_entity.id
_entity.type
_entity.pdbx_description
1 polymer ?
#
loop_
_entity_poly.entity_id
_entity_poly.type
_entity_poly.pdbx_seq_one_letter_code
_entity_poly.pdbx_strand_id
1 'polypeptide(L)'
;MKILHIVKTATGATWVYHQVRVLRSLGFEIVVALPSATAGLAPKYQEAGAAVVPINLDVPTRHPWQIPAVLKSCRTLVQTVRPDIIHTHHVGTTLVVRAALGKSSPIPRVFQVPGTLHLEHPFFAHLDTSLAGPRDHWIAACRWTQRKYHQLGVSPQRVSLSYLGTDLSAFTPTRRNVLRRELGLMPDTPLVGMVCYMYAPKRFLGQTAGLKGHEDFIAAFPIAKKKLPNLHGVMIGGAWNGAIQYENHLRELGHRHCNGYLTFAATRSDIPDVYPDLDLAVVPSHTENIPFAAIEALLSGVPVVTTNVGGIPDLVQEGVSGRLVPPRNPQAIADAIVTSLQNRVEAHRLTLKGQEIARHLFDVERTTREVAQIYTTLISKAA
;
A
#
# COMPACT_ATOMS: atom_id res chain seq x y z
N MET A 1 16.72 -12.96 -18.92
CA MET A 1 16.01 -13.61 -17.79
C MET A 1 14.54 -13.30 -17.90
N LYS A 2 13.70 -14.34 -17.84
CA LYS A 2 12.24 -14.25 -17.96
C LYS A 2 11.58 -14.34 -16.59
N ILE A 3 10.83 -13.31 -16.21
CA ILE A 3 10.15 -13.22 -14.91
C ILE A 3 8.64 -13.30 -15.12
N LEU A 4 7.98 -14.20 -14.39
CA LEU A 4 6.52 -14.28 -14.34
C LEU A 4 6.02 -13.55 -13.08
N HIS A 5 5.45 -12.36 -13.27
CA HIS A 5 4.72 -11.66 -12.20
C HIS A 5 3.29 -12.16 -12.12
N ILE A 6 2.83 -12.50 -10.91
CA ILE A 6 1.45 -12.92 -10.67
C ILE A 6 0.78 -11.90 -9.75
N VAL A 7 -0.22 -11.19 -10.29
CA VAL A 7 -0.92 -10.09 -9.65
C VAL A 7 -2.39 -10.45 -9.46
N LYS A 8 -2.90 -10.33 -8.24
CA LYS A 8 -4.27 -10.70 -7.88
C LYS A 8 -5.34 -9.83 -8.54
N THR A 9 -5.01 -8.59 -8.89
CA THR A 9 -5.97 -7.57 -9.33
C THR A 9 -5.46 -6.83 -10.56
N ALA A 10 -6.37 -6.46 -11.45
CA ALA A 10 -6.06 -5.56 -12.56
C ALA A 10 -6.14 -4.08 -12.16
N THR A 11 -6.76 -3.75 -11.01
CA THR A 11 -6.90 -2.38 -10.50
C THR A 11 -6.13 -2.22 -9.19
N GLY A 12 -5.57 -1.04 -8.96
CA GLY A 12 -4.64 -0.84 -7.83
C GLY A 12 -3.29 -1.52 -8.09
N ALA A 13 -2.53 -1.80 -7.04
CA ALA A 13 -1.19 -2.40 -7.13
C ALA A 13 -0.25 -1.65 -8.12
N THR A 14 -0.33 -0.33 -8.15
CA THR A 14 0.44 0.53 -9.04
C THR A 14 1.95 0.35 -8.88
N TRP A 15 2.42 0.00 -7.67
CA TRP A 15 3.82 -0.31 -7.42
C TRP A 15 4.35 -1.46 -8.29
N VAL A 16 3.51 -2.47 -8.59
CA VAL A 16 3.90 -3.58 -9.49
C VAL A 16 4.11 -3.06 -10.91
N TYR A 17 3.21 -2.20 -11.38
CA TYR A 17 3.35 -1.58 -12.70
C TYR A 17 4.64 -0.76 -12.79
N HIS A 18 4.91 0.10 -11.81
CA HIS A 18 6.14 0.89 -11.79
C HIS A 18 7.39 0.01 -11.76
N GLN A 19 7.39 -1.06 -10.97
CA GLN A 19 8.48 -2.03 -10.91
C GLN A 19 8.68 -2.75 -12.25
N VAL A 20 7.60 -3.22 -12.89
CA VAL A 20 7.64 -3.90 -14.19
C VAL A 20 8.20 -2.98 -15.28
N ARG A 21 7.79 -1.70 -15.32
CA ARG A 21 8.32 -0.70 -16.24
C ARG A 21 9.85 -0.60 -16.14
N VAL A 22 10.38 -0.50 -14.92
CA VAL A 22 11.82 -0.40 -14.69
C VAL A 22 12.53 -1.73 -14.99
N LEU A 23 11.97 -2.88 -14.60
CA LEU A 23 12.55 -4.18 -14.96
C LEU A 23 12.66 -4.37 -16.47
N ARG A 24 11.66 -3.90 -17.24
CA ARG A 24 11.71 -3.91 -18.70
C ARG A 24 12.85 -3.05 -19.25
N SER A 25 13.05 -1.84 -18.71
CA SER A 25 14.16 -0.97 -19.11
C SER A 25 15.54 -1.57 -18.75
N LEU A 26 15.59 -2.44 -17.73
CA LEU A 26 16.81 -3.20 -17.36
C LEU A 26 17.01 -4.45 -18.21
N GLY A 27 16.18 -4.71 -19.23
CA GLY A 27 16.34 -5.80 -20.19
C GLY A 27 15.73 -7.15 -19.73
N PHE A 28 14.92 -7.19 -18.68
CA PHE A 28 14.21 -8.41 -18.29
C PHE A 28 13.05 -8.70 -19.24
N GLU A 29 12.84 -9.96 -19.59
CA GLU A 29 11.61 -10.41 -20.24
C GLU A 29 10.54 -10.59 -19.17
N ILE A 30 9.45 -9.83 -19.26
CA ILE A 30 8.40 -9.81 -18.23
C ILE A 30 7.10 -10.34 -18.81
N VAL A 31 6.51 -11.31 -18.09
CA VAL A 31 5.13 -11.77 -18.27
C VAL A 31 4.33 -11.42 -17.01
N VAL A 32 3.20 -10.76 -17.19
CA VAL A 32 2.30 -10.39 -16.09
C VAL A 32 1.01 -11.18 -16.21
N ALA A 33 0.74 -12.04 -15.23
CA ALA A 33 -0.50 -12.80 -15.09
C ALA A 33 -1.44 -12.05 -14.14
N LEU A 34 -2.63 -11.64 -14.62
CA LEU A 34 -3.63 -10.88 -13.87
C LEU A 34 -5.05 -11.19 -14.39
N PRO A 35 -6.13 -10.86 -13.65
CA PRO A 35 -7.49 -11.29 -13.99
C PRO A 35 -8.06 -10.76 -15.30
N SER A 36 -7.48 -9.74 -15.93
CA SER A 36 -7.98 -9.14 -17.17
C SER A 36 -6.83 -8.72 -18.09
N ALA A 37 -6.97 -8.90 -19.39
CA ALA A 37 -5.99 -8.41 -20.38
C ALA A 37 -6.30 -6.97 -20.87
N THR A 38 -7.46 -6.41 -20.55
CA THR A 38 -7.95 -5.15 -21.12
C THR A 38 -8.37 -4.12 -20.07
N ALA A 39 -8.61 -4.54 -18.84
CA ALA A 39 -9.09 -3.64 -17.78
C ALA A 39 -7.94 -3.18 -16.84
N GLY A 40 -8.13 -2.03 -16.23
CA GLY A 40 -7.27 -1.49 -15.19
C GLY A 40 -5.87 -1.18 -15.70
N LEU A 41 -4.84 -1.80 -15.10
CA LEU A 41 -3.43 -1.60 -15.45
C LEU A 41 -2.94 -2.49 -16.60
N ALA A 42 -3.77 -3.41 -17.12
CA ALA A 42 -3.35 -4.33 -18.17
C ALA A 42 -2.81 -3.63 -19.43
N PRO A 43 -3.46 -2.58 -19.99
CA PRO A 43 -2.91 -1.83 -21.11
C PRO A 43 -1.55 -1.17 -20.80
N LYS A 44 -1.39 -0.63 -19.60
CA LYS A 44 -0.12 0.00 -19.17
C LYS A 44 1.03 -1.00 -19.08
N TYR A 45 0.78 -2.24 -18.67
CA TYR A 45 1.79 -3.30 -18.69
C TYR A 45 2.21 -3.63 -20.13
N GLN A 46 1.24 -3.69 -21.08
CA GLN A 46 1.51 -3.93 -22.49
C GLN A 46 2.31 -2.78 -23.12
N GLU A 47 1.94 -1.53 -22.85
CA GLU A 47 2.68 -0.33 -23.26
C GLU A 47 4.11 -0.31 -22.72
N ALA A 48 4.33 -0.82 -21.50
CA ALA A 48 5.67 -1.00 -20.92
C ALA A 48 6.45 -2.18 -21.55
N GLY A 49 5.89 -2.88 -22.53
CA GLY A 49 6.53 -4.00 -23.22
C GLY A 49 6.48 -5.34 -22.45
N ALA A 50 5.61 -5.49 -21.47
CA ALA A 50 5.38 -6.77 -20.81
C ALA A 50 4.29 -7.57 -21.53
N ALA A 51 4.44 -8.89 -21.63
CA ALA A 51 3.38 -9.77 -22.08
C ALA A 51 2.32 -9.92 -20.97
N VAL A 52 1.04 -9.81 -21.33
CA VAL A 52 -0.07 -9.93 -20.38
C VAL A 52 -0.85 -11.22 -20.63
N VAL A 53 -1.03 -12.03 -19.57
CA VAL A 53 -1.83 -13.27 -19.61
C VAL A 53 -3.05 -13.09 -18.70
N PRO A 54 -4.28 -13.14 -19.24
CA PRO A 54 -5.49 -13.02 -18.45
C PRO A 54 -5.77 -14.33 -17.70
N ILE A 55 -5.55 -14.33 -16.40
CA ILE A 55 -5.80 -15.48 -15.53
C ILE A 55 -6.02 -15.03 -14.09
N ASN A 56 -6.99 -15.64 -13.40
CA ASN A 56 -7.20 -15.46 -11.98
C ASN A 56 -6.57 -16.61 -11.19
N LEU A 57 -5.51 -16.30 -10.44
CA LEU A 57 -4.80 -17.26 -9.59
C LEU A 57 -4.92 -16.89 -8.09
N ASP A 58 -6.00 -16.25 -7.68
CA ASP A 58 -6.28 -16.07 -6.24
C ASP A 58 -6.97 -17.31 -5.64
N VAL A 59 -6.87 -17.47 -4.31
CA VAL A 59 -7.56 -18.55 -3.59
C VAL A 59 -9.08 -18.36 -3.72
N PRO A 60 -9.84 -19.31 -4.28
CA PRO A 60 -11.28 -19.21 -4.45
C PRO A 60 -12.02 -19.49 -3.13
N THR A 61 -11.92 -18.57 -2.16
CA THR A 61 -12.44 -18.75 -0.79
C THR A 61 -13.96 -18.96 -0.73
N ARG A 62 -14.72 -18.41 -1.69
CA ARG A 62 -16.17 -18.60 -1.78
C ARG A 62 -16.57 -19.93 -2.45
N HIS A 63 -15.65 -20.53 -3.21
CA HIS A 63 -15.88 -21.73 -4.00
C HIS A 63 -14.69 -22.70 -3.88
N PRO A 64 -14.45 -23.27 -2.69
CA PRO A 64 -13.23 -24.05 -2.42
C PRO A 64 -13.09 -25.28 -3.32
N TRP A 65 -14.18 -25.80 -3.89
CA TRP A 65 -14.14 -26.91 -4.89
C TRP A 65 -13.43 -26.52 -6.20
N GLN A 66 -13.21 -25.23 -6.46
CA GLN A 66 -12.45 -24.74 -7.62
C GLN A 66 -10.94 -24.78 -7.41
N ILE A 67 -10.45 -25.04 -6.19
CA ILE A 67 -9.01 -25.08 -5.88
C ILE A 67 -8.25 -26.00 -6.85
N PRO A 68 -8.68 -27.25 -7.12
CA PRO A 68 -7.95 -28.11 -8.06
C PRO A 68 -7.82 -27.52 -9.47
N ALA A 69 -8.85 -26.85 -9.96
CA ALA A 69 -8.82 -26.18 -11.27
C ALA A 69 -7.84 -24.99 -11.28
N VAL A 70 -7.83 -24.16 -10.22
CA VAL A 70 -6.89 -23.04 -10.08
C VAL A 70 -5.44 -23.54 -10.02
N LEU A 71 -5.18 -24.61 -9.26
CA LEU A 71 -3.84 -25.23 -9.19
C LEU A 71 -3.40 -25.79 -10.55
N LYS A 72 -4.31 -26.45 -11.29
CA LYS A 72 -4.04 -26.93 -12.66
C LYS A 72 -3.72 -25.76 -13.59
N SER A 73 -4.52 -24.68 -13.57
CA SER A 73 -4.29 -23.49 -14.38
C SER A 73 -2.94 -22.82 -14.08
N CYS A 74 -2.55 -22.79 -12.80
CA CYS A 74 -1.23 -22.29 -12.40
C CYS A 74 -0.09 -23.15 -12.99
N ARG A 75 -0.19 -24.49 -12.92
CA ARG A 75 0.82 -25.39 -13.52
C ARG A 75 0.90 -25.18 -15.03
N THR A 76 -0.23 -25.14 -15.72
CA THR A 76 -0.28 -24.89 -17.18
C THR A 76 0.37 -23.55 -17.53
N LEU A 77 0.06 -22.49 -16.81
CA LEU A 77 0.69 -21.17 -17.02
C LEU A 77 2.22 -21.26 -16.92
N VAL A 78 2.72 -21.86 -15.84
CA VAL A 78 4.17 -21.98 -15.61
C VAL A 78 4.84 -22.84 -16.69
N GLN A 79 4.22 -23.94 -17.12
CA GLN A 79 4.71 -24.79 -18.21
C GLN A 79 4.74 -24.06 -19.56
N THR A 80 3.75 -23.23 -19.84
CA THR A 80 3.66 -22.44 -21.08
C THR A 80 4.67 -21.29 -21.10
N VAL A 81 4.75 -20.51 -19.99
CA VAL A 81 5.62 -19.34 -19.89
C VAL A 81 7.09 -19.74 -19.73
N ARG A 82 7.37 -20.84 -19.03
CA ARG A 82 8.73 -21.31 -18.69
C ARG A 82 9.60 -20.19 -18.11
N PRO A 83 9.17 -19.59 -16.96
CA PRO A 83 9.90 -18.49 -16.36
C PRO A 83 11.16 -18.97 -15.64
N ASP A 84 12.18 -18.14 -15.60
CA ASP A 84 13.35 -18.33 -14.74
C ASP A 84 13.03 -18.06 -13.27
N ILE A 85 12.12 -17.10 -13.00
CA ILE A 85 11.64 -16.74 -11.66
C ILE A 85 10.13 -16.48 -11.69
N ILE A 86 9.44 -16.89 -10.62
CA ILE A 86 8.04 -16.52 -10.37
C ILE A 86 8.01 -15.48 -9.25
N HIS A 87 7.44 -14.32 -9.52
CA HIS A 87 7.28 -13.24 -8.55
C HIS A 87 5.80 -12.99 -8.25
N THR A 88 5.41 -13.19 -7.00
CA THR A 88 4.04 -12.99 -6.52
C THR A 88 3.95 -11.75 -5.62
N HIS A 89 2.81 -11.05 -5.66
CA HIS A 89 2.61 -9.79 -4.94
C HIS A 89 1.49 -9.84 -3.90
N HIS A 90 0.80 -10.97 -3.75
CA HIS A 90 -0.30 -11.13 -2.79
C HIS A 90 -0.25 -12.52 -2.16
N VAL A 91 -0.63 -12.62 -0.90
CA VAL A 91 -0.57 -13.90 -0.17
C VAL A 91 -1.40 -14.99 -0.84
N GLY A 92 -2.62 -14.69 -1.33
CA GLY A 92 -3.48 -15.67 -2.00
C GLY A 92 -2.81 -16.28 -3.23
N THR A 93 -2.28 -15.44 -4.13
CA THR A 93 -1.56 -15.91 -5.33
C THR A 93 -0.29 -16.67 -4.96
N THR A 94 0.42 -16.27 -3.90
CA THR A 94 1.61 -16.95 -3.40
C THR A 94 1.27 -18.37 -2.92
N LEU A 95 0.20 -18.51 -2.15
CA LEU A 95 -0.25 -19.83 -1.65
C LEU A 95 -0.65 -20.75 -2.80
N VAL A 96 -1.36 -20.22 -3.82
CA VAL A 96 -1.71 -21.00 -5.02
C VAL A 96 -0.46 -21.48 -5.75
N VAL A 97 0.52 -20.61 -5.98
CA VAL A 97 1.77 -21.00 -6.67
C VAL A 97 2.53 -22.06 -5.89
N ARG A 98 2.66 -21.90 -4.57
CA ARG A 98 3.34 -22.89 -3.72
C ARG A 98 2.62 -24.23 -3.69
N ALA A 99 1.30 -24.21 -3.55
CA ALA A 99 0.50 -25.44 -3.58
C ALA A 99 0.51 -26.14 -4.95
N ALA A 100 0.51 -25.36 -6.04
CA ALA A 100 0.54 -25.90 -7.39
C ALA A 100 1.87 -26.57 -7.74
N LEU A 101 3.00 -25.96 -7.35
CA LEU A 101 4.33 -26.41 -7.77
C LEU A 101 5.04 -27.28 -6.71
N GLY A 102 4.55 -27.29 -5.47
CA GLY A 102 5.15 -28.03 -4.36
C GLY A 102 6.46 -27.39 -3.85
N LYS A 103 6.99 -27.97 -2.75
CA LYS A 103 8.22 -27.44 -2.10
C LYS A 103 9.49 -27.72 -2.89
N SER A 104 9.51 -28.77 -3.68
CA SER A 104 10.66 -29.23 -4.48
C SER A 104 10.77 -28.54 -5.85
N SER A 105 9.91 -27.55 -6.15
CA SER A 105 9.98 -26.82 -7.42
C SER A 105 11.40 -26.31 -7.69
N PRO A 106 11.97 -26.55 -8.88
CA PRO A 106 13.29 -26.05 -9.25
C PRO A 106 13.30 -24.53 -9.55
N ILE A 107 12.13 -23.94 -9.82
CA ILE A 107 12.01 -22.52 -10.15
C ILE A 107 12.01 -21.69 -8.86
N PRO A 108 12.94 -20.73 -8.70
CA PRO A 108 12.91 -19.78 -7.59
C PRO A 108 11.60 -18.97 -7.57
N ARG A 109 11.04 -18.81 -6.39
CA ARG A 109 9.79 -18.07 -6.18
C ARG A 109 10.00 -16.93 -5.20
N VAL A 110 9.62 -15.75 -5.61
CA VAL A 110 9.72 -14.53 -4.82
C VAL A 110 8.34 -14.10 -4.39
N PHE A 111 8.15 -13.81 -3.12
CA PHE A 111 6.96 -13.16 -2.61
C PHE A 111 7.32 -11.77 -2.08
N GLN A 112 6.94 -10.72 -2.80
CA GLN A 112 7.04 -9.34 -2.32
C GLN A 112 5.79 -8.97 -1.53
N VAL A 113 5.97 -8.67 -0.26
CA VAL A 113 4.90 -8.61 0.74
C VAL A 113 4.31 -7.20 0.82
N PRO A 114 3.10 -6.95 0.26
CA PRO A 114 2.55 -5.59 0.19
C PRO A 114 1.78 -5.18 1.45
N GLY A 115 1.48 -6.12 2.35
CA GLY A 115 0.67 -5.87 3.54
C GLY A 115 0.96 -6.83 4.68
N THR A 116 0.61 -6.44 5.89
CA THR A 116 0.97 -7.13 7.14
C THR A 116 -0.06 -8.14 7.63
N LEU A 117 -1.32 -8.01 7.19
CA LEU A 117 -2.48 -8.72 7.76
C LEU A 117 -2.30 -10.24 7.93
N HIS A 118 -1.70 -10.91 6.95
CA HIS A 118 -1.48 -12.36 7.03
C HIS A 118 -0.42 -12.74 8.07
N LEU A 119 0.52 -11.83 8.38
CA LEU A 119 1.55 -12.03 9.41
C LEU A 119 1.04 -11.70 10.82
N GLU A 120 -0.05 -10.95 10.94
CA GLU A 120 -0.71 -10.64 12.20
C GLU A 120 -1.60 -11.79 12.68
N HIS A 121 -2.03 -12.69 11.77
CA HIS A 121 -2.85 -13.85 12.08
C HIS A 121 -2.01 -15.13 12.08
N PRO A 122 -1.84 -15.83 13.22
CA PRO A 122 -0.92 -16.98 13.32
C PRO A 122 -1.17 -18.08 12.28
N PHE A 123 -2.43 -18.39 11.98
CA PHE A 123 -2.79 -19.39 10.97
C PHE A 123 -2.26 -19.03 9.57
N PHE A 124 -2.49 -17.80 9.12
CA PHE A 124 -2.04 -17.37 7.79
C PHE A 124 -0.51 -17.21 7.73
N ALA A 125 0.12 -16.74 8.80
CA ALA A 125 1.57 -16.66 8.90
C ALA A 125 2.21 -18.05 8.84
N HIS A 126 1.64 -19.03 9.56
CA HIS A 126 2.09 -20.41 9.50
C HIS A 126 1.88 -21.02 8.09
N LEU A 127 0.73 -20.79 7.47
CA LEU A 127 0.42 -21.30 6.15
C LEU A 127 1.40 -20.76 5.08
N ASP A 128 1.72 -19.45 5.13
CA ASP A 128 2.70 -18.83 4.25
C ASP A 128 4.08 -19.49 4.38
N THR A 129 4.57 -19.66 5.61
CA THR A 129 5.92 -20.21 5.83
C THR A 129 5.99 -21.72 5.62
N SER A 130 4.95 -22.49 6.03
CA SER A 130 4.93 -23.95 5.95
C SER A 130 4.82 -24.49 4.53
N LEU A 131 4.16 -23.78 3.61
CA LEU A 131 4.08 -24.16 2.20
C LEU A 131 5.32 -23.78 1.39
N ALA A 132 6.21 -22.98 1.96
CA ALA A 132 7.42 -22.57 1.27
C ALA A 132 8.44 -23.69 1.15
N GLY A 133 9.10 -23.78 0.00
CA GLY A 133 10.21 -24.67 -0.27
C GLY A 133 11.58 -23.98 -0.12
N PRO A 134 12.68 -24.70 -0.35
CA PRO A 134 14.04 -24.16 -0.21
C PRO A 134 14.33 -22.98 -1.15
N ARG A 135 13.69 -22.92 -2.31
CA ARG A 135 13.86 -21.88 -3.33
C ARG A 135 12.86 -20.74 -3.24
N ASP A 136 12.08 -20.68 -2.14
CA ASP A 136 11.22 -19.52 -1.86
C ASP A 136 12.02 -18.42 -1.17
N HIS A 137 11.80 -17.19 -1.60
CA HIS A 137 12.41 -15.99 -1.07
C HIS A 137 11.34 -14.93 -0.80
N TRP A 138 11.46 -14.20 0.31
CA TRP A 138 10.56 -13.10 0.65
C TRP A 138 11.26 -11.77 0.46
N ILE A 139 10.55 -10.81 -0.15
CA ILE A 139 10.96 -9.41 -0.14
C ILE A 139 10.02 -8.68 0.81
N ALA A 140 10.52 -8.35 1.98
CA ALA A 140 9.81 -7.54 2.94
C ALA A 140 9.81 -6.08 2.45
N ALA A 141 8.64 -5.44 2.43
CA ALA A 141 8.52 -4.06 1.99
C ALA A 141 8.69 -3.04 3.14
N CYS A 142 8.99 -3.50 4.35
CA CYS A 142 9.38 -2.68 5.50
C CYS A 142 10.13 -3.51 6.54
N ARG A 143 10.82 -2.86 7.47
CA ARG A 143 11.59 -3.52 8.56
C ARG A 143 10.70 -4.32 9.50
N TRP A 144 9.46 -3.88 9.74
CA TRP A 144 8.50 -4.62 10.55
C TRP A 144 8.21 -6.00 9.92
N THR A 145 7.90 -6.04 8.63
CA THR A 145 7.64 -7.28 7.88
C THR A 145 8.87 -8.19 7.88
N GLN A 146 10.07 -7.64 7.68
CA GLN A 146 11.32 -8.40 7.73
C GLN A 146 11.52 -9.07 9.10
N ARG A 147 11.37 -8.30 10.20
CA ARG A 147 11.46 -8.83 11.56
C ARG A 147 10.43 -9.93 11.83
N LYS A 148 9.20 -9.77 11.33
CA LYS A 148 8.15 -10.78 11.49
C LYS A 148 8.51 -12.12 10.84
N TYR A 149 9.06 -12.14 9.64
CA TYR A 149 9.53 -13.37 9.01
C TYR A 149 10.68 -14.02 9.80
N HIS A 150 11.62 -13.25 10.31
CA HIS A 150 12.68 -13.78 11.18
C HIS A 150 12.10 -14.39 12.46
N GLN A 151 11.11 -13.75 13.10
CA GLN A 151 10.41 -14.29 14.28
C GLN A 151 9.63 -15.58 13.98
N LEU A 152 9.16 -15.77 12.73
CA LEU A 152 8.53 -16.99 12.26
C LEU A 152 9.53 -18.10 11.88
N GLY A 153 10.82 -17.90 12.12
CA GLY A 153 11.88 -18.88 11.85
C GLY A 153 12.37 -18.91 10.40
N VAL A 154 11.98 -17.92 9.57
CA VAL A 154 12.53 -17.83 8.21
C VAL A 154 13.97 -17.32 8.28
N SER A 155 14.87 -18.09 7.66
CA SER A 155 16.31 -17.75 7.63
C SER A 155 16.57 -16.36 7.04
N PRO A 156 17.45 -15.54 7.64
CA PRO A 156 17.78 -14.19 7.15
C PRO A 156 18.22 -14.16 5.68
N GLN A 157 18.89 -15.22 5.20
CA GLN A 157 19.33 -15.34 3.81
C GLN A 157 18.17 -15.48 2.81
N ARG A 158 16.96 -15.74 3.29
CA ARG A 158 15.74 -15.91 2.51
C ARG A 158 14.78 -14.73 2.62
N VAL A 159 15.16 -13.67 3.34
CA VAL A 159 14.33 -12.47 3.52
C VAL A 159 15.16 -11.23 3.19
N SER A 160 14.87 -10.61 2.07
CA SER A 160 15.46 -9.32 1.71
C SER A 160 14.52 -8.18 2.12
N LEU A 161 15.09 -7.00 2.39
CA LEU A 161 14.33 -5.76 2.56
C LEU A 161 14.42 -4.97 1.25
N SER A 162 13.27 -4.66 0.63
CA SER A 162 13.18 -3.69 -0.45
C SER A 162 11.78 -3.06 -0.45
N TYR A 163 11.73 -1.76 -0.33
CA TYR A 163 10.48 -1.01 -0.25
C TYR A 163 9.71 -1.03 -1.57
N LEU A 164 8.40 -0.83 -1.51
CA LEU A 164 7.57 -0.68 -2.70
C LEU A 164 7.79 0.72 -3.29
N GLY A 165 8.42 0.79 -4.45
CA GLY A 165 8.75 2.06 -5.09
C GLY A 165 7.55 2.77 -5.71
N THR A 166 7.61 4.08 -5.77
CA THR A 166 6.69 4.96 -6.50
C THR A 166 7.45 5.86 -7.46
N ASP A 167 6.73 6.42 -8.43
CA ASP A 167 7.26 7.44 -9.33
C ASP A 167 7.34 8.78 -8.59
N LEU A 168 8.55 9.18 -8.21
CA LEU A 168 8.79 10.41 -7.44
C LEU A 168 8.45 11.67 -8.24
N SER A 169 8.50 11.62 -9.56
CA SER A 169 8.27 12.78 -10.42
C SER A 169 6.80 13.20 -10.49
N ALA A 170 5.89 12.30 -10.14
CA ALA A 170 4.46 12.57 -10.14
C ALA A 170 4.04 13.57 -9.06
N PHE A 171 4.83 13.71 -7.98
CA PHE A 171 4.47 14.52 -6.81
C PHE A 171 5.38 15.74 -6.66
N THR A 172 4.78 16.91 -6.64
CA THR A 172 5.48 18.19 -6.49
C THR A 172 4.81 19.04 -5.41
N PRO A 173 5.55 19.90 -4.69
CA PRO A 173 4.98 20.75 -3.63
C PRO A 173 4.23 22.00 -4.15
N THR A 174 3.80 21.98 -5.40
CA THR A 174 3.17 23.15 -6.04
C THR A 174 1.67 23.16 -5.78
N ARG A 175 1.21 24.06 -4.91
CA ARG A 175 -0.22 24.29 -4.60
C ARG A 175 -0.93 24.87 -5.82
N ARG A 176 -2.01 24.21 -6.26
CA ARG A 176 -2.83 24.61 -7.41
C ARG A 176 -4.21 25.13 -7.03
N ASN A 177 -4.61 24.94 -5.76
CA ASN A 177 -5.92 25.29 -5.21
C ASN A 177 -7.10 24.62 -5.97
N VAL A 178 -6.90 23.47 -6.58
CA VAL A 178 -7.96 22.74 -7.28
C VAL A 178 -9.02 22.28 -6.30
N LEU A 179 -8.60 21.54 -5.27
CA LEU A 179 -9.48 21.01 -4.25
C LEU A 179 -10.14 22.14 -3.43
N ARG A 180 -9.39 23.19 -3.09
CA ARG A 180 -9.92 24.30 -2.30
C ARG A 180 -11.04 25.05 -3.02
N ARG A 181 -10.90 25.28 -4.33
CA ARG A 181 -11.95 25.90 -5.16
C ARG A 181 -13.18 24.98 -5.28
N GLU A 182 -13.00 23.70 -5.50
CA GLU A 182 -14.09 22.72 -5.54
C GLU A 182 -14.89 22.69 -4.23
N LEU A 183 -14.20 22.83 -3.09
CA LEU A 183 -14.82 22.84 -1.78
C LEU A 183 -15.37 24.23 -1.36
N GLY A 184 -15.18 25.27 -2.17
CA GLY A 184 -15.60 26.62 -1.85
C GLY A 184 -14.90 27.21 -0.61
N LEU A 185 -13.66 26.78 -0.30
CA LEU A 185 -12.93 27.20 0.87
C LEU A 185 -12.15 28.49 0.64
N MET A 186 -12.09 29.34 1.66
CA MET A 186 -11.20 30.48 1.67
C MET A 186 -9.73 30.03 1.64
N PRO A 187 -8.81 30.83 1.06
CA PRO A 187 -7.39 30.45 0.92
C PRO A 187 -6.69 30.14 2.25
N ASP A 188 -7.08 30.78 3.33
CA ASP A 188 -6.53 30.68 4.68
C ASP A 188 -7.22 29.59 5.55
N THR A 189 -8.30 28.98 5.07
CA THR A 189 -8.99 27.89 5.79
C THR A 189 -8.03 26.70 5.98
N PRO A 190 -7.70 26.28 7.22
CA PRO A 190 -6.89 25.11 7.44
C PRO A 190 -7.59 23.85 6.90
N LEU A 191 -6.96 23.17 5.93
CA LEU A 191 -7.51 22.00 5.28
C LEU A 191 -6.72 20.75 5.64
N VAL A 192 -7.37 19.81 6.33
CA VAL A 192 -6.78 18.54 6.75
C VAL A 192 -7.39 17.39 5.94
N GLY A 193 -6.55 16.60 5.27
CA GLY A 193 -7.00 15.54 4.39
C GLY A 193 -6.64 14.13 4.86
N MET A 194 -7.54 13.18 4.58
CA MET A 194 -7.29 11.75 4.59
C MET A 194 -7.54 11.20 3.19
N VAL A 195 -6.50 10.64 2.56
CA VAL A 195 -6.58 10.05 1.21
C VAL A 195 -6.49 8.54 1.33
N CYS A 196 -7.61 7.85 1.17
CA CYS A 196 -7.63 6.39 1.31
C CYS A 196 -8.94 5.77 0.80
N TYR A 197 -8.85 4.57 0.21
CA TYR A 197 -10.05 3.75 -0.02
C TYR A 197 -10.68 3.29 1.30
N MET A 198 -12.01 3.15 1.31
CA MET A 198 -12.81 2.71 2.45
C MET A 198 -12.93 1.19 2.43
N TYR A 199 -12.07 0.53 3.22
CA TYR A 199 -12.06 -0.93 3.39
C TYR A 199 -12.98 -1.32 4.53
N ALA A 200 -14.06 -2.03 4.22
CA ALA A 200 -14.97 -2.54 5.25
C ALA A 200 -14.23 -3.47 6.24
N PRO A 201 -14.55 -3.38 7.54
CA PRO A 201 -13.95 -4.25 8.54
C PRO A 201 -14.28 -5.72 8.28
N LYS A 202 -13.28 -6.58 8.39
CA LYS A 202 -13.43 -8.03 8.27
C LYS A 202 -13.84 -8.61 9.62
N ARG A 203 -15.13 -8.61 9.91
CA ARG A 203 -15.69 -9.05 11.21
C ARG A 203 -15.28 -10.47 11.59
N PHE A 204 -15.10 -11.37 10.61
CA PHE A 204 -14.63 -12.75 10.83
C PHE A 204 -13.16 -12.82 11.31
N LEU A 205 -12.39 -11.73 11.18
CA LEU A 205 -11.04 -11.56 11.77
C LEU A 205 -11.07 -10.73 13.05
N GLY A 206 -12.24 -10.52 13.67
CA GLY A 206 -12.39 -9.73 14.90
C GLY A 206 -12.26 -8.22 14.72
N GLN A 207 -12.30 -7.71 13.49
CA GLN A 207 -12.21 -6.27 13.23
C GLN A 207 -13.56 -5.59 13.54
N THR A 208 -13.54 -4.60 14.41
CA THR A 208 -14.73 -3.80 14.80
C THR A 208 -14.85 -2.50 14.01
N ALA A 209 -13.74 -1.99 13.47
CA ALA A 209 -13.64 -0.76 12.67
C ALA A 209 -12.76 -0.98 11.44
N GLY A 210 -12.81 -0.07 10.48
CA GLY A 210 -11.99 -0.12 9.28
C GLY A 210 -10.49 0.02 9.58
N LEU A 211 -9.66 -0.78 8.92
CA LEU A 211 -8.21 -0.82 9.18
C LEU A 211 -7.48 0.50 8.91
N LYS A 212 -8.09 1.39 8.15
CA LYS A 212 -7.49 2.67 7.78
C LYS A 212 -7.80 3.79 8.77
N GLY A 213 -8.65 3.53 9.79
CA GLY A 213 -8.93 4.48 10.86
C GLY A 213 -9.81 5.66 10.44
N HIS A 214 -10.72 5.46 9.49
CA HIS A 214 -11.68 6.49 9.07
C HIS A 214 -12.53 6.97 10.23
N GLU A 215 -13.00 6.05 11.08
CA GLU A 215 -13.78 6.36 12.27
C GLU A 215 -12.98 7.22 13.25
N ASP A 216 -11.69 6.93 13.43
CA ASP A 216 -10.82 7.70 14.33
C ASP A 216 -10.57 9.12 13.79
N PHE A 217 -10.40 9.25 12.47
CA PHE A 217 -10.29 10.55 11.81
C PHE A 217 -11.55 11.39 12.02
N ILE A 218 -12.74 10.81 11.79
CA ILE A 218 -14.03 11.48 12.00
C ILE A 218 -14.18 11.90 13.47
N ALA A 219 -13.84 11.03 14.41
CA ALA A 219 -13.96 11.31 15.84
C ALA A 219 -12.96 12.36 16.34
N ALA A 220 -11.78 12.50 15.69
CA ALA A 220 -10.78 13.50 16.03
C ALA A 220 -11.21 14.95 15.66
N PHE A 221 -12.00 15.10 14.60
CA PHE A 221 -12.34 16.40 14.05
C PHE A 221 -13.11 17.32 15.02
N PRO A 222 -14.19 16.89 15.69
CA PRO A 222 -14.88 17.71 16.69
C PRO A 222 -13.96 18.19 17.82
N ILE A 223 -12.98 17.36 18.19
CA ILE A 223 -11.99 17.68 19.23
C ILE A 223 -11.05 18.78 18.74
N ALA A 224 -10.49 18.62 17.53
CA ALA A 224 -9.59 19.61 16.93
C ALA A 224 -10.32 20.92 16.63
N LYS A 225 -11.58 20.88 16.18
CA LYS A 225 -12.43 22.02 15.84
C LYS A 225 -12.64 22.98 17.02
N LYS A 226 -12.67 22.46 18.27
CA LYS A 226 -12.75 23.31 19.49
C LYS A 226 -11.56 24.26 19.62
N LYS A 227 -10.37 23.84 19.18
CA LYS A 227 -9.13 24.64 19.23
C LYS A 227 -8.85 25.41 17.93
N LEU A 228 -9.43 24.97 16.82
CA LEU A 228 -9.28 25.55 15.47
C LEU A 228 -10.66 25.74 14.82
N PRO A 229 -11.41 26.83 15.17
CA PRO A 229 -12.80 27.01 14.72
C PRO A 229 -12.99 27.02 13.19
N ASN A 230 -12.00 27.43 12.42
CA ASN A 230 -12.06 27.48 10.94
C ASN A 230 -11.56 26.18 10.27
N LEU A 231 -11.20 25.13 11.05
CA LEU A 231 -10.71 23.87 10.51
C LEU A 231 -11.73 23.23 9.58
N HIS A 232 -11.29 22.78 8.39
CA HIS A 232 -12.06 21.97 7.48
C HIS A 232 -11.35 20.63 7.20
N GLY A 233 -12.10 19.55 7.14
CA GLY A 233 -11.62 18.22 6.85
C GLY A 233 -12.07 17.74 5.48
N VAL A 234 -11.25 16.91 4.83
CA VAL A 234 -11.64 16.21 3.62
C VAL A 234 -11.20 14.76 3.66
N MET A 235 -12.12 13.85 3.35
CA MET A 235 -11.84 12.43 3.13
C MET A 235 -11.94 12.17 1.63
N ILE A 236 -10.83 11.77 1.00
CA ILE A 236 -10.73 11.52 -0.43
C ILE A 236 -10.58 10.02 -0.66
N GLY A 237 -11.53 9.44 -1.39
CA GLY A 237 -11.61 8.02 -1.65
C GLY A 237 -13.03 7.53 -1.64
N GLY A 238 -13.21 6.22 -1.86
CA GLY A 238 -14.54 5.60 -1.92
C GLY A 238 -14.48 4.14 -1.49
N ALA A 239 -15.62 3.47 -1.58
CA ALA A 239 -15.77 2.07 -1.23
C ALA A 239 -14.83 1.16 -2.04
N TRP A 240 -14.00 0.37 -1.37
CA TRP A 240 -13.18 -0.64 -2.00
C TRP A 240 -13.95 -1.96 -2.16
N ASN A 241 -13.88 -2.57 -3.34
CA ASN A 241 -14.54 -3.86 -3.65
C ASN A 241 -16.03 -3.88 -3.29
N GLY A 242 -16.77 -2.81 -3.59
CA GLY A 242 -18.21 -2.74 -3.35
C GLY A 242 -18.61 -2.53 -1.88
N ALA A 243 -17.73 -2.03 -1.03
CA ALA A 243 -18.01 -1.73 0.37
C ALA A 243 -18.92 -0.47 0.57
N ILE A 244 -19.95 -0.33 -0.24
CA ILE A 244 -20.86 0.84 -0.26
C ILE A 244 -21.55 1.05 1.08
N GLN A 245 -22.00 -0.03 1.73
CA GLN A 245 -22.64 0.07 3.05
C GLN A 245 -21.71 0.66 4.10
N TYR A 246 -20.40 0.33 4.05
CA TYR A 246 -19.42 0.89 4.93
C TYR A 246 -19.12 2.35 4.62
N GLU A 247 -19.05 2.73 3.34
CA GLU A 247 -18.92 4.13 2.93
C GLU A 247 -20.12 4.95 3.43
N ASN A 248 -21.35 4.47 3.25
CA ASN A 248 -22.57 5.13 3.73
C ASN A 248 -22.53 5.31 5.27
N HIS A 249 -22.12 4.27 5.99
CA HIS A 249 -21.93 4.36 7.44
C HIS A 249 -20.95 5.46 7.84
N LEU A 250 -19.79 5.57 7.16
CA LEU A 250 -18.81 6.61 7.44
C LEU A 250 -19.35 8.02 7.12
N ARG A 251 -20.11 8.17 6.02
CA ARG A 251 -20.76 9.43 5.66
C ARG A 251 -21.79 9.87 6.70
N GLU A 252 -22.61 8.94 7.18
CA GLU A 252 -23.57 9.19 8.28
C GLU A 252 -22.85 9.57 9.58
N LEU A 253 -21.75 8.87 9.90
CA LEU A 253 -20.95 9.17 11.08
C LEU A 253 -20.35 10.59 10.98
N GLY A 254 -19.79 10.93 9.82
CA GLY A 254 -19.23 12.26 9.54
C GLY A 254 -20.30 13.35 9.62
N HIS A 255 -21.49 13.13 9.06
CA HIS A 255 -22.62 14.06 9.15
C HIS A 255 -23.05 14.33 10.60
N ARG A 256 -23.16 13.27 11.41
CA ARG A 256 -23.58 13.39 12.82
C ARG A 256 -22.56 14.12 13.69
N HIS A 257 -21.25 13.89 13.46
CA HIS A 257 -20.21 14.40 14.33
C HIS A 257 -19.58 15.70 13.83
N CYS A 258 -19.57 15.93 12.51
CA CYS A 258 -18.80 17.01 11.91
C CYS A 258 -19.63 18.10 11.22
N ASN A 259 -20.96 17.98 11.20
CA ASN A 259 -21.93 19.00 10.80
C ASN A 259 -21.43 19.97 9.70
N GLY A 260 -21.01 19.47 8.54
CA GLY A 260 -20.62 20.25 7.36
C GLY A 260 -19.14 20.72 7.31
N TYR A 261 -18.34 20.54 8.35
CA TYR A 261 -16.91 20.87 8.30
C TYR A 261 -15.98 19.67 7.99
N LEU A 262 -16.56 18.55 7.59
CA LEU A 262 -15.87 17.38 7.00
C LEU A 262 -16.57 17.00 5.69
N THR A 263 -15.85 17.09 4.58
CA THR A 263 -16.34 16.72 3.25
C THR A 263 -15.85 15.35 2.86
N PHE A 264 -16.74 14.55 2.26
CA PHE A 264 -16.41 13.26 1.64
C PHE A 264 -16.32 13.46 0.12
N ALA A 265 -15.10 13.55 -0.38
CA ALA A 265 -14.83 13.59 -1.81
C ALA A 265 -14.80 12.17 -2.41
N ALA A 266 -15.12 12.05 -3.69
CA ALA A 266 -15.04 10.79 -4.39
C ALA A 266 -13.61 10.31 -4.62
N THR A 267 -13.46 9.11 -5.14
CA THR A 267 -12.17 8.62 -5.66
C THR A 267 -11.70 9.52 -6.81
N ARG A 268 -10.42 9.90 -6.78
CA ARG A 268 -9.81 10.81 -7.74
C ARG A 268 -8.62 10.15 -8.46
N SER A 269 -8.36 10.62 -9.67
CA SER A 269 -7.16 10.23 -10.45
C SER A 269 -6.07 11.31 -10.42
N ASP A 270 -6.40 12.53 -10.01
CA ASP A 270 -5.53 13.70 -9.93
C ASP A 270 -4.92 13.91 -8.53
N ILE A 271 -4.67 12.85 -7.82
CA ILE A 271 -4.13 12.87 -6.45
C ILE A 271 -2.84 13.72 -6.31
N PRO A 272 -1.90 13.70 -7.28
CA PRO A 272 -0.72 14.57 -7.22
C PRO A 272 -1.04 16.09 -7.20
N ASP A 273 -2.14 16.49 -7.82
CA ASP A 273 -2.58 17.89 -7.86
C ASP A 273 -3.36 18.29 -6.59
N VAL A 274 -3.90 17.31 -5.91
CA VAL A 274 -4.74 17.49 -4.71
C VAL A 274 -3.94 17.57 -3.43
N TYR A 275 -2.89 16.76 -3.27
CA TYR A 275 -2.09 16.78 -2.04
C TYR A 275 -1.55 18.17 -1.68
N PRO A 276 -0.96 18.94 -2.62
CA PRO A 276 -0.40 20.26 -2.28
C PRO A 276 -1.43 21.28 -1.77
N ASP A 277 -2.72 21.03 -1.97
CA ASP A 277 -3.80 21.87 -1.46
C ASP A 277 -4.11 21.63 0.03
N LEU A 278 -3.66 20.51 0.59
CA LEU A 278 -3.79 20.18 2.01
C LEU A 278 -2.75 20.96 2.83
N ASP A 279 -3.12 21.37 4.04
CA ASP A 279 -2.19 21.91 5.04
C ASP A 279 -1.63 20.80 5.94
N LEU A 280 -2.32 19.64 5.98
CA LEU A 280 -1.91 18.47 6.74
C LEU A 280 -2.59 17.21 6.18
N ALA A 281 -1.86 16.13 6.06
CA ALA A 281 -2.41 14.79 5.77
C ALA A 281 -2.40 13.92 7.03
N VAL A 282 -3.51 13.20 7.25
CA VAL A 282 -3.66 12.28 8.39
C VAL A 282 -3.82 10.86 7.87
N VAL A 283 -3.01 9.93 8.39
CA VAL A 283 -3.04 8.51 8.04
C VAL A 283 -3.20 7.69 9.33
N PRO A 284 -4.43 7.56 9.85
CA PRO A 284 -4.71 7.01 11.18
C PRO A 284 -4.89 5.49 11.17
N SER A 285 -4.14 4.77 10.34
CA SER A 285 -4.29 3.34 10.12
C SER A 285 -4.09 2.53 11.40
N HIS A 286 -4.89 1.46 11.58
CA HIS A 286 -4.75 0.51 12.70
C HIS A 286 -3.69 -0.56 12.41
N THR A 287 -3.46 -0.84 11.14
CA THR A 287 -2.39 -1.72 10.67
C THR A 287 -1.96 -1.26 9.28
N GLU A 288 -0.67 -1.33 9.00
CA GLU A 288 -0.11 -0.86 7.73
C GLU A 288 1.24 -1.56 7.45
N ASN A 289 1.56 -1.70 6.18
CA ASN A 289 2.94 -1.95 5.81
C ASN A 289 3.67 -0.60 5.77
N ILE A 290 3.60 0.11 4.65
CA ILE A 290 3.90 1.55 4.57
C ILE A 290 2.80 2.17 3.68
N PRO A 291 2.07 3.17 4.17
CA PRO A 291 0.97 3.76 3.42
C PRO A 291 1.49 4.68 2.31
N PHE A 292 1.11 4.41 1.07
CA PHE A 292 1.42 5.31 -0.05
C PHE A 292 0.90 6.73 0.21
N ALA A 293 -0.24 6.87 0.87
CA ALA A 293 -0.80 8.17 1.24
C ALA A 293 0.17 9.05 2.03
N ALA A 294 0.96 8.47 2.95
CA ALA A 294 1.96 9.24 3.69
C ALA A 294 3.20 9.58 2.81
N ILE A 295 3.60 8.65 1.94
CA ILE A 295 4.70 8.87 0.98
C ILE A 295 4.32 10.02 0.04
N GLU A 296 3.15 9.94 -0.58
CA GLU A 296 2.61 10.90 -1.54
C GLU A 296 2.44 12.29 -0.92
N ALA A 297 1.91 12.37 0.31
CA ALA A 297 1.80 13.61 1.06
C ALA A 297 3.16 14.26 1.29
N LEU A 298 4.14 13.50 1.81
CA LEU A 298 5.50 14.02 2.05
C LEU A 298 6.17 14.45 0.75
N LEU A 299 6.08 13.67 -0.34
CA LEU A 299 6.62 14.04 -1.65
C LEU A 299 5.99 15.33 -2.19
N SER A 300 4.72 15.57 -1.87
CA SER A 300 3.98 16.79 -2.22
C SER A 300 4.26 17.97 -1.26
N GLY A 301 5.18 17.83 -0.31
CA GLY A 301 5.50 18.87 0.66
C GLY A 301 4.44 19.09 1.74
N VAL A 302 3.57 18.10 1.98
CA VAL A 302 2.49 18.17 2.97
C VAL A 302 2.92 17.49 4.27
N PRO A 303 2.81 18.18 5.43
CA PRO A 303 3.04 17.58 6.73
C PRO A 303 2.15 16.35 6.97
N VAL A 304 2.63 15.39 7.76
CA VAL A 304 1.87 14.17 8.05
C VAL A 304 1.71 13.90 9.54
N VAL A 305 0.52 13.47 9.92
CA VAL A 305 0.21 12.82 11.19
C VAL A 305 -0.16 11.37 10.88
N THR A 306 0.56 10.42 11.46
CA THR A 306 0.36 8.99 11.22
C THR A 306 0.31 8.23 12.54
N THR A 307 -0.20 7.00 12.50
CA THR A 307 -0.16 6.10 13.65
C THR A 307 1.15 5.31 13.70
N ASN A 308 1.60 4.95 14.91
CA ASN A 308 2.80 4.15 15.13
C ASN A 308 2.48 2.64 14.95
N VAL A 309 2.27 2.21 13.70
CA VAL A 309 1.95 0.81 13.37
C VAL A 309 2.77 0.29 12.19
N GLY A 310 3.05 -1.01 12.20
CA GLY A 310 3.69 -1.72 11.09
C GLY A 310 5.02 -1.09 10.67
N GLY A 311 5.13 -0.76 9.39
CA GLY A 311 6.32 -0.15 8.80
C GLY A 311 6.31 1.38 8.77
N ILE A 312 5.27 2.04 9.27
CA ILE A 312 5.20 3.51 9.27
C ILE A 312 6.44 4.15 9.92
N PRO A 313 7.02 3.61 11.04
CA PRO A 313 8.24 4.17 11.63
C PRO A 313 9.49 4.16 10.73
N ASP A 314 9.48 3.41 9.65
CA ASP A 314 10.57 3.46 8.66
C ASP A 314 10.54 4.78 7.86
N LEU A 315 9.37 5.37 7.66
CA LEU A 315 9.14 6.64 6.94
C LEU A 315 8.97 7.83 7.88
N VAL A 316 8.12 7.69 8.89
CA VAL A 316 7.75 8.77 9.81
C VAL A 316 8.29 8.46 11.19
N GLN A 317 9.15 9.34 11.69
CA GLN A 317 9.73 9.29 13.04
C GLN A 317 9.24 10.52 13.81
N GLU A 318 8.74 10.28 15.04
CA GLU A 318 8.16 11.37 15.88
C GLU A 318 9.16 12.51 16.08
N GLY A 319 8.71 13.75 15.78
CA GLY A 319 9.51 14.97 15.93
C GLY A 319 10.70 15.09 14.96
N VAL A 320 10.89 14.13 14.04
CA VAL A 320 11.97 14.13 13.06
C VAL A 320 11.44 14.32 11.63
N SER A 321 10.52 13.46 11.18
CA SER A 321 10.00 13.46 9.81
C SER A 321 8.47 13.54 9.70
N GLY A 322 7.80 13.72 10.81
CA GLY A 322 6.36 13.85 10.94
C GLY A 322 5.93 13.61 12.38
N ARG A 323 4.63 13.38 12.60
CA ARG A 323 4.11 13.03 13.91
C ARG A 323 3.53 11.65 13.94
N LEU A 324 3.89 10.89 14.99
CA LEU A 324 3.38 9.56 15.28
C LEU A 324 2.46 9.59 16.49
N VAL A 325 1.25 9.04 16.34
CA VAL A 325 0.28 8.92 17.43
C VAL A 325 -0.07 7.45 17.67
N PRO A 326 -0.55 7.08 18.87
CA PRO A 326 -1.11 5.76 19.09
C PRO A 326 -2.30 5.48 18.15
N PRO A 327 -2.45 4.25 17.60
CA PRO A 327 -3.64 3.88 16.84
C PRO A 327 -4.86 3.85 17.76
N ARG A 328 -6.04 4.04 17.18
CA ARG A 328 -7.33 4.03 17.91
C ARG A 328 -7.42 5.09 19.01
N ASN A 329 -6.77 6.23 18.80
CA ASN A 329 -6.76 7.35 19.75
C ASN A 329 -7.13 8.67 19.07
N PRO A 330 -8.44 8.95 18.90
CA PRO A 330 -8.90 10.21 18.28
C PRO A 330 -8.42 11.46 18.99
N GLN A 331 -8.24 11.42 20.32
CA GLN A 331 -7.71 12.56 21.07
C GLN A 331 -6.27 12.87 20.66
N ALA A 332 -5.39 11.86 20.58
CA ALA A 332 -4.01 12.05 20.15
C ALA A 332 -3.92 12.54 18.69
N ILE A 333 -4.80 12.03 17.80
CA ILE A 333 -4.90 12.52 16.42
C ILE A 333 -5.29 14.01 16.41
N ALA A 334 -6.30 14.40 17.18
CA ALA A 334 -6.76 15.79 17.26
C ALA A 334 -5.67 16.74 17.80
N ASP A 335 -4.96 16.33 18.86
CA ASP A 335 -3.88 17.14 19.45
C ASP A 335 -2.71 17.28 18.46
N ALA A 336 -2.38 16.23 17.72
CA ALA A 336 -1.35 16.28 16.69
C ALA A 336 -1.76 17.17 15.50
N ILE A 337 -3.03 17.16 15.07
CA ILE A 337 -3.57 18.08 14.05
C ILE A 337 -3.39 19.52 14.53
N VAL A 338 -3.85 19.85 15.73
CA VAL A 338 -3.77 21.20 16.29
C VAL A 338 -2.32 21.67 16.37
N THR A 339 -1.44 20.85 16.93
CA THR A 339 -0.02 21.18 17.09
C THR A 339 0.65 21.43 15.74
N SER A 340 0.38 20.58 14.73
CA SER A 340 0.98 20.74 13.40
C SER A 340 0.51 22.00 12.69
N LEU A 341 -0.76 22.36 12.81
CA LEU A 341 -1.32 23.55 12.16
C LEU A 341 -0.96 24.87 12.88
N GLN A 342 -0.78 24.84 14.20
CA GLN A 342 -0.35 25.99 14.98
C GLN A 342 1.16 26.26 14.89
N ASN A 343 1.97 25.20 14.79
CA ASN A 343 3.43 25.31 14.64
C ASN A 343 3.87 24.98 13.21
N ARG A 344 3.54 25.85 12.27
CA ARG A 344 3.84 25.67 10.84
C ARG A 344 5.34 25.56 10.53
N VAL A 345 6.18 26.28 11.27
CA VAL A 345 7.64 26.23 11.09
C VAL A 345 8.17 24.84 11.40
N GLU A 346 7.77 24.28 12.52
CA GLU A 346 8.16 22.93 12.90
C GLU A 346 7.58 21.88 11.95
N ALA A 347 6.28 22.00 11.61
CA ALA A 347 5.66 21.10 10.65
C ALA A 347 6.39 21.09 9.31
N HIS A 348 6.79 22.25 8.81
CA HIS A 348 7.58 22.37 7.57
C HIS A 348 8.95 21.70 7.70
N ARG A 349 9.68 21.92 8.80
CA ARG A 349 10.97 21.28 9.08
C ARG A 349 10.85 19.75 9.05
N LEU A 350 9.83 19.20 9.73
CA LEU A 350 9.55 17.76 9.75
C LEU A 350 9.25 17.24 8.33
N THR A 351 8.46 18.00 7.57
CA THR A 351 8.09 17.63 6.21
C THR A 351 9.29 17.55 5.29
N LEU A 352 10.24 18.50 5.36
CA LEU A 352 11.46 18.45 4.55
C LEU A 352 12.28 17.19 4.84
N LYS A 353 12.41 16.80 6.12
CA LYS A 353 13.11 15.57 6.48
C LYS A 353 12.34 14.31 6.05
N GLY A 354 11.02 14.32 6.20
CA GLY A 354 10.16 13.25 5.71
C GLY A 354 10.23 13.07 4.19
N GLN A 355 10.30 14.18 3.45
CA GLN A 355 10.47 14.19 2.00
C GLN A 355 11.81 13.58 1.57
N GLU A 356 12.91 13.93 2.28
CA GLU A 356 14.23 13.33 2.05
C GLU A 356 14.18 11.80 2.23
N ILE A 357 13.59 11.34 3.34
CA ILE A 357 13.44 9.91 3.63
C ILE A 357 12.57 9.24 2.58
N ALA A 358 11.43 9.85 2.20
CA ALA A 358 10.53 9.31 1.19
C ALA A 358 11.23 9.17 -0.17
N ARG A 359 11.95 10.19 -0.62
CA ARG A 359 12.73 10.15 -1.86
C ARG A 359 13.82 9.06 -1.82
N HIS A 360 14.50 8.91 -0.69
CA HIS A 360 15.53 7.89 -0.56
C HIS A 360 14.94 6.47 -0.54
N LEU A 361 13.88 6.20 0.23
CA LEU A 361 13.37 4.85 0.44
C LEU A 361 12.44 4.35 -0.68
N PHE A 362 11.71 5.24 -1.35
CA PHE A 362 10.61 4.85 -2.25
C PHE A 362 10.84 5.22 -3.72
N ASP A 363 12.06 5.55 -4.10
CA ASP A 363 12.44 5.69 -5.50
C ASP A 363 12.30 4.34 -6.23
N VAL A 364 11.40 4.28 -7.21
CA VAL A 364 11.11 3.06 -7.96
C VAL A 364 12.33 2.56 -8.76
N GLU A 365 13.18 3.45 -9.25
CA GLU A 365 14.39 3.06 -9.97
C GLU A 365 15.36 2.33 -9.04
N ARG A 366 15.59 2.86 -7.83
CA ARG A 366 16.45 2.25 -6.83
C ARG A 366 15.87 0.92 -6.32
N THR A 367 14.63 0.92 -5.87
CA THR A 367 13.99 -0.28 -5.29
C THR A 367 13.87 -1.41 -6.30
N THR A 368 13.63 -1.09 -7.57
CA THR A 368 13.58 -2.11 -8.62
C THR A 368 14.95 -2.68 -8.95
N ARG A 369 16.02 -1.87 -8.91
CA ARG A 369 17.40 -2.40 -9.04
C ARG A 369 17.77 -3.35 -7.91
N GLU A 370 17.33 -3.07 -6.67
CA GLU A 370 17.47 -4.01 -5.54
C GLU A 370 16.76 -5.34 -5.82
N VAL A 371 15.52 -5.30 -6.33
CA VAL A 371 14.78 -6.50 -6.72
C VAL A 371 15.48 -7.25 -7.85
N ALA A 372 16.02 -6.57 -8.85
CA ALA A 372 16.78 -7.18 -9.93
C ALA A 372 18.06 -7.89 -9.43
N GLN A 373 18.75 -7.31 -8.45
CA GLN A 373 19.90 -7.94 -7.81
C GLN A 373 19.52 -9.22 -7.03
N ILE A 374 18.35 -9.18 -6.35
CA ILE A 374 17.79 -10.37 -5.69
C ILE A 374 17.57 -11.48 -6.71
N TYR A 375 16.97 -11.18 -7.87
CA TYR A 375 16.74 -12.17 -8.93
C TYR A 375 18.06 -12.79 -9.41
N THR A 376 19.07 -11.97 -9.70
CA THR A 376 20.39 -12.44 -10.14
C THR A 376 21.00 -13.38 -9.10
N THR A 377 20.93 -13.01 -7.82
CA THR A 377 21.44 -13.82 -6.71
C THR A 377 20.71 -15.16 -6.58
N LEU A 378 19.39 -15.19 -6.78
CA LEU A 378 18.60 -16.42 -6.69
C LEU A 378 18.91 -17.38 -7.82
N ILE A 379 19.14 -16.89 -9.03
CA ILE A 379 19.50 -17.72 -10.19
C ILE A 379 20.92 -18.28 -10.04
N SER A 380 21.89 -17.47 -9.63
CA SER A 380 23.28 -17.95 -9.42
C SER A 380 23.39 -19.02 -8.33
N LYS A 381 22.52 -19.00 -7.32
CA LYS A 381 22.44 -20.06 -6.29
C LYS A 381 21.68 -21.31 -6.76
N ALA A 382 20.95 -21.20 -7.85
CA ALA A 382 20.15 -22.28 -8.41
C ALA A 382 20.89 -23.09 -9.47
N ALA A 383 21.90 -22.49 -10.11
CA ALA A 383 22.85 -23.13 -11.03
C ALA A 383 23.91 -23.90 -10.27
#